data_30b9e5ca96cc9fb91928fa9fc29422ab
#
_entry.id   30b9e5ca96cc9fb91928fa9fc29422ab
#
_cell.length_a   1.000
_cell.length_b   1.000
_cell.length_c   1.000
_cell.angle_alpha   90.00
_cell.angle_beta   90.00
_cell.angle_gamma   90.00
#
_symmetry.space_group_name_H-M   'P 1'
#
loop_
_entity.id
_entity.type
_entity.pdbx_description
1 polymer ?
#
loop_
_entity_poly.entity_id
_entity_poly.type
_entity_poly.pdbx_seq_one_letter_code
_entity_poly.pdbx_strand_id
1 'polypeptide(L)'
;MQTKRIVVTGIGAITPIGNSLDAYWDSLINGVSGADMITQFDASKFKTRFACEIKGFDATEFMDRKEARKLDRFAQIALVASDQAVADAGITENNVDHDRVGVIFASGIGGLNTFSEEVTNFVQGDGTPRFNPFFIPKMILDIAAGQISMKHGFRGPNFAVVSACASSTNAMVTAMDTLKLGKADIIITGGAESVIGAAGIGGFNAMRAMSERNDDPKTASRPYDKDRDGFIMGEASGVLVLEELEHAKKRGAKIYCEVVGGGATADAYHLTAPHPEGLGAKNVMIAALRDANMQPSDIDYINTHGTSTPLGDIAETKAITAVFGEHAYSLNISSTKSMTGHCLGAAGVIEAIACIQSVINDIVPPTINHFTDDPELDGRLNFTFNKAQKRTVNAALSNTFGFGGHNACVIVKKYKD
;
A
#
# COMPACT_ATOMS: atom_id res chain seq x y z
N MET A 1 5.21 -27.63 -16.36
CA MET A 1 6.26 -27.06 -15.49
C MET A 1 5.64 -26.90 -14.11
N GLN A 2 6.33 -27.33 -13.05
CA GLN A 2 5.88 -27.06 -11.69
C GLN A 2 5.97 -25.55 -11.44
N THR A 3 4.90 -24.93 -10.99
CA THR A 3 4.87 -23.48 -10.72
C THR A 3 5.79 -23.20 -9.54
N LYS A 4 6.71 -22.25 -9.68
CA LYS A 4 7.63 -21.84 -8.61
C LYS A 4 6.83 -21.24 -7.45
N ARG A 5 7.16 -21.61 -6.23
CA ARG A 5 6.63 -21.00 -4.99
C ARG A 5 7.39 -19.71 -4.71
N ILE A 6 6.67 -18.67 -4.34
CA ILE A 6 7.24 -17.35 -4.07
C ILE A 6 7.00 -17.00 -2.60
N VAL A 7 8.08 -16.60 -1.92
CA VAL A 7 8.08 -16.29 -0.49
C VAL A 7 8.51 -14.86 -0.23
N VAL A 8 8.13 -14.33 0.93
CA VAL A 8 8.60 -13.05 1.46
C VAL A 8 9.78 -13.32 2.39
N THR A 9 10.94 -12.75 2.07
CA THR A 9 12.17 -12.92 2.86
C THR A 9 12.62 -11.65 3.57
N GLY A 10 12.08 -10.48 3.21
CA GLY A 10 12.38 -9.22 3.87
C GLY A 10 11.24 -8.22 3.76
N ILE A 11 11.12 -7.37 4.76
CA ILE A 11 10.06 -6.35 4.87
C ILE A 11 10.65 -5.03 5.36
N GLY A 12 10.22 -3.92 4.73
CA GLY A 12 10.50 -2.56 5.20
C GLY A 12 9.23 -1.72 5.18
N ALA A 13 9.07 -0.84 6.17
CA ALA A 13 7.89 0.00 6.29
C ALA A 13 8.21 1.36 6.91
N ILE A 14 7.77 2.41 6.22
CA ILE A 14 7.76 3.80 6.69
C ILE A 14 6.33 4.30 6.53
N THR A 15 5.63 4.53 7.65
CA THR A 15 4.19 4.80 7.66
C THR A 15 3.84 5.92 8.65
N PRO A 16 2.63 6.50 8.59
CA PRO A 16 2.18 7.52 9.54
C PRO A 16 2.16 7.07 11.00
N ILE A 17 2.14 5.75 11.24
CA ILE A 17 2.01 5.15 12.57
C ILE A 17 3.21 4.31 12.98
N GLY A 18 4.31 4.34 12.21
CA GLY A 18 5.56 3.67 12.55
C GLY A 18 6.55 3.65 11.39
N ASN A 19 7.83 3.89 11.69
CA ASN A 19 8.93 3.95 10.73
C ASN A 19 9.80 2.69 10.72
N SER A 20 9.26 1.57 11.22
CA SER A 20 9.81 0.22 11.13
C SER A 20 8.68 -0.79 11.13
N LEU A 21 8.96 -2.03 10.74
CA LEU A 21 7.97 -3.11 10.75
C LEU A 21 7.34 -3.31 12.13
N ASP A 22 8.17 -3.36 13.17
CA ASP A 22 7.70 -3.59 14.56
C ASP A 22 6.83 -2.42 15.05
N ALA A 23 7.27 -1.17 14.85
CA ALA A 23 6.51 0.01 15.26
C ALA A 23 5.18 0.12 14.49
N TYR A 24 5.19 -0.21 13.21
CA TYR A 24 3.97 -0.25 12.39
C TYR A 24 3.00 -1.31 12.90
N TRP A 25 3.47 -2.54 13.14
CA TRP A 25 2.64 -3.63 13.65
C TRP A 25 2.05 -3.34 15.03
N ASP A 26 2.88 -2.86 15.95
CA ASP A 26 2.44 -2.49 17.30
C ASP A 26 1.34 -1.41 17.25
N SER A 27 1.50 -0.40 16.40
CA SER A 27 0.49 0.64 16.21
C SER A 27 -0.80 0.10 15.60
N LEU A 28 -0.71 -0.83 14.64
CA LEU A 28 -1.87 -1.48 14.02
C LEU A 28 -2.72 -2.24 15.03
N ILE A 29 -2.12 -3.11 15.83
CA ILE A 29 -2.86 -3.94 16.80
C ILE A 29 -3.41 -3.12 17.97
N ASN A 30 -2.82 -1.97 18.26
CA ASN A 30 -3.28 -1.04 19.30
C ASN A 30 -4.26 0.02 18.79
N GLY A 31 -4.60 0.03 17.50
CA GLY A 31 -5.58 0.94 16.93
C GLY A 31 -5.13 2.40 16.94
N VAL A 32 -3.86 2.66 16.65
CA VAL A 32 -3.30 4.03 16.66
C VAL A 32 -3.68 4.78 15.39
N SER A 33 -4.36 5.94 15.53
CA SER A 33 -4.64 6.82 14.39
C SER A 33 -3.42 7.69 14.05
N GLY A 34 -3.01 7.65 12.76
CA GLY A 34 -1.95 8.51 12.23
C GLY A 34 -2.40 9.91 11.84
N ALA A 35 -3.72 10.18 11.85
CA ALA A 35 -4.29 11.45 11.41
C ALA A 35 -3.96 12.59 12.39
N ASP A 36 -3.53 13.73 11.82
CA ASP A 36 -3.26 14.96 12.56
C ASP A 36 -3.39 16.16 11.61
N MET A 37 -3.33 17.38 12.16
CA MET A 37 -3.31 18.59 11.35
C MET A 37 -2.10 18.60 10.42
N ILE A 38 -2.27 19.04 9.18
CA ILE A 38 -1.20 19.12 8.19
C ILE A 38 -0.12 20.09 8.66
N THR A 39 1.14 19.66 8.59
CA THR A 39 2.32 20.45 8.95
C THR A 39 3.21 20.80 7.76
N GLN A 40 3.08 20.09 6.65
CA GLN A 40 3.96 20.22 5.47
C GLN A 40 3.70 21.51 4.66
N PHE A 41 2.51 22.12 4.79
CA PHE A 41 2.17 23.41 4.17
C PHE A 41 1.03 24.11 4.91
N ASP A 42 0.76 25.38 4.63
CA ASP A 42 -0.38 26.12 5.20
C ASP A 42 -1.70 25.66 4.57
N ALA A 43 -2.40 24.78 5.28
CA ALA A 43 -3.70 24.24 4.89
C ALA A 43 -4.90 25.07 5.38
N SER A 44 -4.72 26.26 5.98
CA SER A 44 -5.79 27.03 6.63
C SER A 44 -6.95 27.40 5.71
N LYS A 45 -6.71 27.51 4.41
CA LYS A 45 -7.71 27.83 3.37
C LYS A 45 -8.33 26.61 2.71
N PHE A 46 -7.89 25.40 3.07
CA PHE A 46 -8.36 24.15 2.46
C PHE A 46 -9.56 23.59 3.20
N LYS A 47 -10.42 22.86 2.49
CA LYS A 47 -11.58 22.18 3.10
C LYS A 47 -11.12 21.08 4.05
N THR A 48 -10.16 20.28 3.66
CA THR A 48 -9.49 19.31 4.53
C THR A 48 -8.14 19.87 4.97
N ARG A 49 -7.92 19.94 6.28
CA ARG A 49 -6.74 20.56 6.92
C ARG A 49 -5.90 19.55 7.70
N PHE A 50 -6.19 18.28 7.57
CA PHE A 50 -5.53 17.18 8.25
C PHE A 50 -5.15 16.07 7.26
N ALA A 51 -4.15 15.27 7.64
CA ALA A 51 -3.63 14.15 6.86
C ALA A 51 -2.94 13.13 7.78
N CYS A 52 -2.57 11.97 7.24
CA CYS A 52 -1.71 11.02 7.90
C CYS A 52 -0.28 11.20 7.38
N GLU A 53 0.44 12.18 7.94
CA GLU A 53 1.85 12.44 7.65
C GLU A 53 2.75 11.43 8.36
N ILE A 54 3.87 11.03 7.74
CA ILE A 54 4.93 10.27 8.40
C ILE A 54 5.59 11.17 9.46
N LYS A 55 5.62 10.69 10.70
CA LYS A 55 6.13 11.45 11.85
C LYS A 55 7.58 11.09 12.12
N GLY A 56 8.39 12.10 12.49
CA GLY A 56 9.77 11.90 12.90
C GLY A 56 10.68 11.33 11.79
N PHE A 57 10.42 11.66 10.52
CA PHE A 57 11.25 11.24 9.40
C PHE A 57 12.06 12.40 8.84
N ASP A 58 13.38 12.30 8.97
CA ASP A 58 14.36 13.14 8.28
C ASP A 58 15.25 12.25 7.42
N ALA A 59 15.18 12.43 6.10
CA ALA A 59 15.97 11.64 5.15
C ALA A 59 17.50 11.77 5.40
N THR A 60 17.96 12.87 5.98
CA THR A 60 19.39 13.10 6.26
C THR A 60 19.96 12.25 7.39
N GLU A 61 19.12 11.57 8.15
CA GLU A 61 19.54 10.55 9.13
C GLU A 61 19.92 9.22 8.45
N PHE A 62 19.47 9.01 7.21
CA PHE A 62 19.61 7.75 6.47
C PHE A 62 20.48 7.86 5.21
N MET A 63 20.66 9.07 4.69
CA MET A 63 21.43 9.33 3.48
C MET A 63 22.14 10.69 3.53
N ASP A 64 23.19 10.84 2.71
CA ASP A 64 23.88 12.13 2.61
C ASP A 64 22.92 13.26 2.21
N ARG A 65 23.07 14.44 2.82
CA ARG A 65 22.23 15.61 2.58
C ARG A 65 22.19 16.04 1.11
N LYS A 66 23.29 15.88 0.36
CA LYS A 66 23.34 16.23 -1.06
C LYS A 66 22.53 15.22 -1.89
N GLU A 67 22.58 13.94 -1.53
CA GLU A 67 21.78 12.91 -2.18
C GLU A 67 20.29 13.10 -1.86
N ALA A 68 19.92 13.35 -0.60
CA ALA A 68 18.53 13.62 -0.21
C ALA A 68 17.91 14.78 -1.02
N ARG A 69 18.67 15.84 -1.30
CA ARG A 69 18.19 16.99 -2.09
C ARG A 69 17.91 16.68 -3.57
N LYS A 70 18.48 15.61 -4.11
CA LYS A 70 18.24 15.16 -5.49
C LYS A 70 16.96 14.35 -5.64
N LEU A 71 16.30 14.02 -4.56
CA LEU A 71 15.12 13.15 -4.52
C LEU A 71 13.89 13.91 -4.03
N ASP A 72 12.73 13.58 -4.59
CA ASP A 72 11.45 13.92 -3.97
C ASP A 72 11.21 13.05 -2.73
N ARG A 73 10.34 13.49 -1.83
CA ARG A 73 10.06 12.80 -0.57
C ARG A 73 9.59 11.34 -0.79
N PHE A 74 8.77 11.06 -1.83
CA PHE A 74 8.35 9.68 -2.09
C PHE A 74 9.54 8.75 -2.39
N ALA A 75 10.55 9.25 -3.12
CA ALA A 75 11.75 8.46 -3.41
C ALA A 75 12.68 8.33 -2.19
N GLN A 76 12.72 9.34 -1.31
CA GLN A 76 13.48 9.28 -0.05
C GLN A 76 12.93 8.17 0.86
N ILE A 77 11.61 8.16 1.11
CA ILE A 77 10.98 7.13 1.94
C ILE A 77 11.04 5.74 1.29
N ALA A 78 11.00 5.66 -0.05
CA ALA A 78 11.19 4.41 -0.79
C ALA A 78 12.57 3.81 -0.53
N LEU A 79 13.63 4.63 -0.60
CA LEU A 79 15.00 4.18 -0.35
C LEU A 79 15.18 3.69 1.08
N VAL A 80 14.67 4.42 2.08
CA VAL A 80 14.81 4.03 3.49
C VAL A 80 14.05 2.73 3.77
N ALA A 81 12.83 2.59 3.27
CA ALA A 81 12.07 1.35 3.40
C ALA A 81 12.75 0.17 2.66
N SER A 82 13.39 0.43 1.50
CA SER A 82 14.13 -0.62 0.78
C SER A 82 15.38 -1.06 1.53
N ASP A 83 16.10 -0.14 2.18
CA ASP A 83 17.24 -0.48 3.03
C ASP A 83 16.83 -1.40 4.18
N GLN A 84 15.69 -1.10 4.82
CA GLN A 84 15.13 -1.97 5.87
C GLN A 84 14.82 -3.37 5.32
N ALA A 85 14.14 -3.47 4.17
CA ALA A 85 13.75 -4.75 3.59
C ALA A 85 14.96 -5.59 3.14
N VAL A 86 15.94 -4.96 2.50
CA VAL A 86 17.18 -5.63 2.04
C VAL A 86 18.01 -6.13 3.23
N ALA A 87 18.13 -5.31 4.28
CA ALA A 87 18.81 -5.70 5.52
C ALA A 87 18.08 -6.84 6.24
N ASP A 88 16.74 -6.76 6.35
CA ASP A 88 15.92 -7.81 6.97
C ASP A 88 15.98 -9.14 6.20
N ALA A 89 16.06 -9.08 4.85
CA ALA A 89 16.27 -10.26 4.00
C ALA A 89 17.70 -10.85 4.12
N GLY A 90 18.61 -10.17 4.77
CA GLY A 90 20.02 -10.57 4.87
C GLY A 90 20.72 -10.64 3.50
N ILE A 91 20.32 -9.79 2.55
CA ILE A 91 20.96 -9.74 1.23
C ILE A 91 22.28 -8.96 1.35
N THR A 92 23.35 -9.57 0.80
CA THR A 92 24.70 -9.01 0.77
C THR A 92 25.30 -9.16 -0.62
N GLU A 93 26.41 -8.47 -0.90
CA GLU A 93 27.13 -8.56 -2.19
C GLU A 93 27.53 -10.00 -2.56
N ASN A 94 27.68 -10.89 -1.57
CA ASN A 94 28.28 -12.21 -1.77
C ASN A 94 27.31 -13.37 -1.69
N ASN A 95 26.03 -13.17 -1.32
CA ASN A 95 25.10 -14.28 -1.10
C ASN A 95 23.97 -14.36 -2.14
N VAL A 96 23.95 -13.45 -3.09
CA VAL A 96 22.98 -13.42 -4.21
C VAL A 96 23.69 -13.03 -5.52
N ASP A 97 23.12 -13.45 -6.65
CA ASP A 97 23.53 -12.93 -7.96
C ASP A 97 22.79 -11.63 -8.25
N HIS A 98 23.47 -10.51 -8.20
CA HIS A 98 22.90 -9.17 -8.41
C HIS A 98 22.29 -8.97 -9.81
N ASP A 99 22.71 -9.75 -10.81
CA ASP A 99 22.10 -9.73 -12.15
C ASP A 99 20.72 -10.44 -12.17
N ARG A 100 20.42 -11.19 -11.10
CA ARG A 100 19.17 -11.91 -10.88
C ARG A 100 18.28 -11.27 -9.82
N VAL A 101 18.67 -10.12 -9.24
CA VAL A 101 17.84 -9.31 -8.32
C VAL A 101 17.22 -8.14 -9.09
N GLY A 102 15.91 -8.13 -9.21
CA GLY A 102 15.15 -7.06 -9.87
C GLY A 102 14.52 -6.08 -8.88
N VAL A 103 14.04 -4.95 -9.41
CA VAL A 103 13.26 -3.95 -8.68
C VAL A 103 12.02 -3.60 -9.49
N ILE A 104 10.83 -3.97 -8.97
CA ILE A 104 9.53 -3.62 -9.56
C ILE A 104 8.78 -2.83 -8.50
N PHE A 105 8.72 -1.51 -8.67
CA PHE A 105 8.29 -0.61 -7.61
C PHE A 105 7.20 0.34 -8.09
N ALA A 106 6.32 0.79 -7.19
CA ALA A 106 5.15 1.56 -7.56
C ALA A 106 5.14 2.96 -6.92
N SER A 107 4.54 3.88 -7.62
CA SER A 107 3.99 5.13 -7.11
C SER A 107 2.76 5.48 -7.95
N GLY A 108 1.73 6.07 -7.35
CA GLY A 108 0.51 6.44 -8.07
C GLY A 108 0.63 7.79 -8.78
N ILE A 109 1.33 8.73 -8.16
CA ILE A 109 1.44 10.12 -8.63
C ILE A 109 2.90 10.58 -8.75
N GLY A 110 3.79 10.07 -7.90
CA GLY A 110 5.21 10.45 -7.92
C GLY A 110 5.48 11.83 -7.33
N GLY A 111 6.46 12.57 -7.91
CA GLY A 111 6.97 13.83 -7.38
C GLY A 111 6.07 15.04 -7.61
N LEU A 112 4.78 14.97 -7.27
CA LEU A 112 3.82 16.07 -7.46
C LEU A 112 4.21 17.34 -6.69
N ASN A 113 4.76 17.19 -5.48
CA ASN A 113 5.18 18.34 -4.67
C ASN A 113 6.36 19.05 -5.33
N THR A 114 7.36 18.30 -5.81
CA THR A 114 8.47 18.86 -6.62
C THR A 114 7.95 19.57 -7.88
N PHE A 115 7.01 18.96 -8.61
CA PHE A 115 6.41 19.58 -9.80
C PHE A 115 5.74 20.90 -9.45
N SER A 116 4.91 20.91 -8.42
CA SER A 116 4.17 22.10 -7.98
C SER A 116 5.12 23.24 -7.55
N GLU A 117 6.18 22.91 -6.81
CA GLU A 117 7.18 23.88 -6.36
C GLU A 117 7.94 24.51 -7.54
N GLU A 118 8.49 23.69 -8.44
CA GLU A 118 9.29 24.16 -9.58
C GLU A 118 8.46 25.02 -10.53
N VAL A 119 7.21 24.62 -10.82
CA VAL A 119 6.31 25.41 -11.69
C VAL A 119 5.89 26.72 -10.99
N THR A 120 5.61 26.69 -9.71
CA THR A 120 5.26 27.90 -8.94
C THR A 120 6.42 28.89 -8.93
N ASN A 121 7.64 28.42 -8.66
CA ASN A 121 8.84 29.26 -8.67
C ASN A 121 9.08 29.90 -10.05
N PHE A 122 8.87 29.15 -11.12
CA PHE A 122 8.99 29.69 -12.47
C PHE A 122 7.92 30.77 -12.76
N VAL A 123 6.65 30.52 -12.42
CA VAL A 123 5.55 31.46 -12.69
C VAL A 123 5.66 32.73 -11.84
N GLN A 124 6.15 32.63 -10.62
CA GLN A 124 6.36 33.78 -9.72
C GLN A 124 7.67 34.53 -9.98
N GLY A 125 8.56 33.97 -10.79
CA GLY A 125 9.85 34.56 -11.17
C GLY A 125 9.75 35.59 -12.28
N ASP A 126 10.91 35.91 -12.85
CA ASP A 126 11.05 36.88 -13.95
C ASP A 126 10.83 36.27 -15.35
N GLY A 127 10.33 35.05 -15.46
CA GLY A 127 10.14 34.28 -16.68
C GLY A 127 11.42 33.62 -17.22
N THR A 128 12.55 33.76 -16.54
CA THR A 128 13.77 33.02 -16.90
C THR A 128 13.64 31.57 -16.47
N PRO A 129 13.83 30.58 -17.38
CA PRO A 129 13.64 29.16 -17.06
C PRO A 129 14.77 28.59 -16.20
N ARG A 130 14.77 28.89 -14.91
CA ARG A 130 15.75 28.43 -13.90
C ARG A 130 15.18 27.26 -13.12
N PHE A 131 15.05 26.10 -13.77
CA PHE A 131 14.62 24.88 -13.11
C PHE A 131 15.77 24.15 -12.43
N ASN A 132 15.45 23.41 -11.35
CA ASN A 132 16.41 22.52 -10.72
C ASN A 132 16.90 21.47 -11.73
N PRO A 133 18.21 21.20 -11.88
CA PRO A 133 18.72 20.15 -12.79
C PRO A 133 18.16 18.76 -12.50
N PHE A 134 17.71 18.50 -11.28
CA PHE A 134 17.09 17.25 -10.87
C PHE A 134 15.56 17.27 -10.95
N PHE A 135 14.93 18.33 -11.47
CA PHE A 135 13.47 18.47 -11.52
C PHE A 135 12.80 17.25 -12.16
N ILE A 136 13.18 16.90 -13.38
CA ILE A 136 12.59 15.77 -14.08
C ILE A 136 12.88 14.44 -13.35
N PRO A 137 14.14 14.11 -13.01
CA PRO A 137 14.42 12.90 -12.23
C PRO A 137 13.67 12.81 -10.90
N LYS A 138 13.46 13.92 -10.20
CA LYS A 138 12.68 13.93 -8.93
C LYS A 138 11.20 13.64 -9.14
N MET A 139 10.65 14.05 -10.30
CA MET A 139 9.22 13.99 -10.57
C MET A 139 8.76 12.62 -11.08
N ILE A 140 9.56 11.95 -11.93
CA ILE A 140 9.12 10.71 -12.60
C ILE A 140 8.97 9.54 -11.62
N LEU A 141 7.95 8.71 -11.87
CA LEU A 141 7.53 7.67 -10.92
C LEU A 141 8.51 6.49 -10.84
N ASP A 142 9.24 6.20 -11.90
CA ASP A 142 10.20 5.09 -11.99
C ASP A 142 11.52 5.35 -11.25
N ILE A 143 11.75 6.60 -10.84
CA ILE A 143 13.02 6.97 -10.20
C ILE A 143 13.27 6.22 -8.89
N ALA A 144 12.21 5.89 -8.14
CA ALA A 144 12.35 5.09 -6.92
C ALA A 144 12.94 3.70 -7.22
N ALA A 145 12.44 3.01 -8.26
CA ALA A 145 13.00 1.73 -8.70
C ALA A 145 14.45 1.86 -9.16
N GLY A 146 14.75 2.92 -9.94
CA GLY A 146 16.11 3.21 -10.40
C GLY A 146 17.08 3.49 -9.25
N GLN A 147 16.66 4.28 -8.27
CA GLN A 147 17.49 4.63 -7.09
C GLN A 147 17.76 3.41 -6.20
N ILE A 148 16.76 2.57 -5.96
CA ILE A 148 16.94 1.31 -5.20
C ILE A 148 17.94 0.41 -5.92
N SER A 149 17.80 0.24 -7.23
CA SER A 149 18.70 -0.55 -8.07
C SER A 149 20.13 -0.02 -8.00
N MET A 150 20.34 1.29 -8.19
CA MET A 150 21.67 1.91 -8.14
C MET A 150 22.33 1.77 -6.75
N LYS A 151 21.56 1.98 -5.68
CA LYS A 151 22.07 1.93 -4.31
C LYS A 151 22.56 0.55 -3.93
N HIS A 152 21.83 -0.48 -4.30
CA HIS A 152 22.13 -1.88 -3.92
C HIS A 152 22.88 -2.66 -5.01
N GLY A 153 23.11 -2.07 -6.19
CA GLY A 153 23.78 -2.73 -7.30
C GLY A 153 22.95 -3.84 -7.97
N PHE A 154 21.61 -3.78 -7.87
CA PHE A 154 20.72 -4.78 -8.46
C PHE A 154 20.51 -4.52 -9.95
N ARG A 155 20.75 -5.51 -10.80
CA ARG A 155 20.81 -5.37 -12.27
C ARG A 155 19.81 -6.26 -13.02
N GLY A 156 18.88 -6.90 -12.30
CA GLY A 156 17.76 -7.61 -12.89
C GLY A 156 16.68 -6.68 -13.46
N PRO A 157 15.45 -7.16 -13.72
CA PRO A 157 14.36 -6.35 -14.25
C PRO A 157 14.11 -5.12 -13.37
N ASN A 158 14.03 -3.91 -13.97
CA ASN A 158 13.87 -2.66 -13.23
C ASN A 158 12.86 -1.75 -13.95
N PHE A 159 11.70 -1.51 -13.34
CA PHE A 159 10.66 -0.62 -13.86
C PHE A 159 9.60 -0.27 -12.81
N ALA A 160 8.79 0.75 -13.10
CA ALA A 160 7.66 1.14 -12.26
C ALA A 160 6.33 0.56 -12.76
N VAL A 161 5.41 0.34 -11.81
CA VAL A 161 4.00 -0.03 -12.07
C VAL A 161 3.09 1.10 -11.59
N VAL A 162 2.14 1.51 -12.42
CA VAL A 162 1.20 2.60 -12.14
C VAL A 162 -0.23 2.16 -12.44
N SER A 163 -1.08 2.20 -11.42
CA SER A 163 -2.53 1.92 -11.50
C SER A 163 -3.28 2.63 -10.36
N ALA A 164 -2.96 3.91 -10.16
CA ALA A 164 -3.51 4.74 -9.08
C ALA A 164 -3.35 4.07 -7.71
N CYS A 165 -4.42 3.94 -6.91
CA CYS A 165 -4.37 3.33 -5.58
C CYS A 165 -3.99 1.82 -5.60
N ALA A 166 -4.15 1.13 -6.73
CA ALA A 166 -3.82 -0.28 -6.89
C ALA A 166 -2.34 -0.52 -7.29
N SER A 167 -1.53 0.53 -7.42
CA SER A 167 -0.18 0.47 -7.99
C SER A 167 0.74 -0.52 -7.28
N SER A 168 0.88 -0.47 -5.97
CA SER A 168 1.79 -1.36 -5.24
C SER A 168 1.30 -2.81 -5.17
N THR A 169 -0.03 -3.05 -5.16
CA THR A 169 -0.55 -4.41 -5.29
C THR A 169 -0.25 -4.99 -6.68
N ASN A 170 -0.45 -4.20 -7.75
CA ASN A 170 -0.06 -4.63 -9.09
C ASN A 170 1.46 -4.82 -9.24
N ALA A 171 2.29 -4.03 -8.56
CA ALA A 171 3.74 -4.25 -8.53
C ALA A 171 4.09 -5.61 -7.89
N MET A 172 3.46 -5.96 -6.75
CA MET A 172 3.64 -7.27 -6.10
C MET A 172 3.19 -8.43 -6.98
N VAL A 173 2.03 -8.32 -7.64
CA VAL A 173 1.53 -9.34 -8.59
C VAL A 173 2.50 -9.50 -9.76
N THR A 174 2.95 -8.39 -10.35
CA THR A 174 3.93 -8.40 -11.45
C THR A 174 5.28 -9.00 -11.03
N ALA A 175 5.73 -8.70 -9.81
CA ALA A 175 6.96 -9.27 -9.24
C ALA A 175 6.83 -10.79 -9.04
N MET A 176 5.71 -11.24 -8.46
CA MET A 176 5.40 -12.67 -8.30
C MET A 176 5.41 -13.39 -9.66
N ASP A 177 4.75 -12.85 -10.67
CA ASP A 177 4.70 -13.43 -12.01
C ASP A 177 6.08 -13.49 -12.68
N THR A 178 6.88 -12.43 -12.51
CA THR A 178 8.26 -12.36 -13.02
C THR A 178 9.13 -13.46 -12.41
N LEU A 179 8.98 -13.72 -11.11
CA LEU A 179 9.67 -14.81 -10.39
C LEU A 179 9.16 -16.19 -10.80
N LYS A 180 7.82 -16.37 -10.89
CA LYS A 180 7.19 -17.62 -11.39
C LYS A 180 7.70 -17.99 -12.77
N LEU A 181 7.93 -17.00 -13.65
CA LEU A 181 8.50 -17.18 -14.99
C LEU A 181 10.03 -17.39 -15.01
N GLY A 182 10.72 -17.30 -13.87
CA GLY A 182 12.17 -17.50 -13.77
C GLY A 182 13.01 -16.37 -14.37
N LYS A 183 12.45 -15.17 -14.55
CA LYS A 183 13.18 -14.01 -15.09
C LYS A 183 14.08 -13.34 -14.06
N ALA A 184 13.86 -13.59 -12.78
CA ALA A 184 14.67 -13.18 -11.65
C ALA A 184 14.59 -14.26 -10.56
N ASP A 185 15.45 -14.19 -9.56
CA ASP A 185 15.43 -15.06 -8.38
C ASP A 185 14.94 -14.29 -7.14
N ILE A 186 15.18 -12.97 -7.11
CA ILE A 186 14.70 -12.03 -6.10
C ILE A 186 14.12 -10.80 -6.80
N ILE A 187 13.04 -10.25 -6.26
CA ILE A 187 12.53 -8.93 -6.65
C ILE A 187 12.23 -8.11 -5.41
N ILE A 188 12.81 -6.91 -5.36
CA ILE A 188 12.43 -5.85 -4.43
C ILE A 188 11.18 -5.19 -5.00
N THR A 189 10.06 -5.28 -4.29
CA THR A 189 8.77 -4.76 -4.75
C THR A 189 8.02 -4.03 -3.67
N GLY A 190 7.08 -3.22 -4.06
CA GLY A 190 6.27 -2.42 -3.15
C GLY A 190 5.88 -1.10 -3.77
N GLY A 191 5.83 -0.05 -2.95
CA GLY A 191 5.49 1.28 -3.44
C GLY A 191 5.69 2.36 -2.40
N ALA A 192 5.75 3.60 -2.89
CA ALA A 192 5.85 4.80 -2.08
C ALA A 192 4.97 5.91 -2.64
N GLU A 193 4.38 6.70 -1.73
CA GLU A 193 3.61 7.88 -2.10
C GLU A 193 3.78 8.97 -1.05
N SER A 194 3.99 10.22 -1.52
CA SER A 194 4.07 11.39 -0.65
C SER A 194 3.60 12.63 -1.40
N VAL A 195 2.28 12.84 -1.41
CA VAL A 195 1.63 13.94 -2.14
C VAL A 195 0.81 14.87 -1.25
N ILE A 196 1.12 14.87 0.06
CA ILE A 196 0.53 15.83 1.01
C ILE A 196 1.15 17.20 0.72
N GLY A 197 0.39 18.01 0.00
CA GLY A 197 0.77 19.34 -0.47
C GLY A 197 -0.45 20.06 -1.05
N ALA A 198 -0.28 21.32 -1.42
CA ALA A 198 -1.40 22.14 -1.91
C ALA A 198 -2.09 21.52 -3.14
N ALA A 199 -1.33 21.01 -4.11
CA ALA A 199 -1.88 20.38 -5.31
C ALA A 199 -2.60 19.06 -5.00
N GLY A 200 -2.01 18.19 -4.16
CA GLY A 200 -2.62 16.90 -3.79
C GLY A 200 -3.89 17.09 -2.99
N ILE A 201 -3.82 17.78 -1.86
CA ILE A 201 -5.01 18.05 -1.00
C ILE A 201 -6.07 18.83 -1.77
N GLY A 202 -5.68 19.88 -2.50
CA GLY A 202 -6.62 20.71 -3.28
C GLY A 202 -7.32 19.92 -4.40
N GLY A 203 -6.58 19.07 -5.11
CA GLY A 203 -7.12 18.23 -6.18
C GLY A 203 -8.17 17.24 -5.67
N PHE A 204 -7.88 16.51 -4.59
CA PHE A 204 -8.83 15.58 -3.99
C PHE A 204 -10.00 16.27 -3.27
N ASN A 205 -9.81 17.47 -2.68
CA ASN A 205 -10.91 18.30 -2.19
C ASN A 205 -11.87 18.73 -3.32
N ALA A 206 -11.34 19.09 -4.49
CA ALA A 206 -12.17 19.45 -5.66
C ALA A 206 -13.06 18.30 -6.11
N MET A 207 -12.61 17.07 -5.94
CA MET A 207 -13.37 15.83 -6.23
C MET A 207 -14.36 15.46 -5.12
N ARG A 208 -14.36 16.14 -3.97
CA ARG A 208 -15.16 15.81 -2.78
C ARG A 208 -14.93 14.37 -2.28
N ALA A 209 -13.70 13.90 -2.41
CA ALA A 209 -13.32 12.52 -2.05
C ALA A 209 -12.79 12.40 -0.62
N MET A 210 -12.37 13.53 -0.01
CA MET A 210 -11.76 13.59 1.31
C MET A 210 -12.75 14.01 2.38
N SER A 211 -12.56 13.49 3.59
CA SER A 211 -13.28 13.94 4.78
C SER A 211 -12.96 15.41 5.08
N GLU A 212 -13.98 16.16 5.52
CA GLU A 212 -13.86 17.55 5.93
C GLU A 212 -14.01 17.71 7.48
N ARG A 213 -13.85 16.62 8.25
CA ARG A 213 -14.00 16.57 9.71
C ARG A 213 -12.79 17.17 10.46
N ASN A 214 -12.56 18.47 10.25
CA ASN A 214 -11.38 19.18 10.76
C ASN A 214 -11.35 19.38 12.29
N ASP A 215 -12.46 19.24 12.97
CA ASP A 215 -12.62 19.34 14.41
C ASP A 215 -12.16 18.09 15.15
N ASP A 216 -12.14 16.93 14.48
CA ASP A 216 -11.66 15.67 15.05
C ASP A 216 -10.95 14.79 13.99
N PRO A 217 -9.73 15.16 13.58
CA PRO A 217 -8.98 14.43 12.57
C PRO A 217 -8.77 12.94 12.88
N LYS A 218 -8.56 12.61 14.17
CA LYS A 218 -8.23 11.23 14.59
C LYS A 218 -9.36 10.25 14.34
N THR A 219 -10.62 10.73 14.33
CA THR A 219 -11.79 9.89 14.09
C THR A 219 -12.39 10.07 12.69
N ALA A 220 -11.76 10.84 11.81
CA ALA A 220 -12.30 11.16 10.50
C ALA A 220 -12.27 9.97 9.53
N SER A 221 -11.21 9.14 9.51
CA SER A 221 -11.22 7.88 8.76
C SER A 221 -11.97 6.82 9.56
N ARG A 222 -13.18 6.49 9.09
CA ARG A 222 -14.12 5.57 9.76
C ARG A 222 -14.79 4.61 8.78
N PRO A 223 -14.04 3.71 8.15
CA PRO A 223 -14.61 2.75 7.21
C PRO A 223 -15.77 1.97 7.84
N TYR A 224 -16.86 1.79 7.06
CA TYR A 224 -18.07 1.07 7.47
C TYR A 224 -18.95 1.75 8.53
N ASP A 225 -18.51 2.87 9.11
CA ASP A 225 -19.36 3.68 9.99
C ASP A 225 -20.41 4.44 9.17
N LYS A 226 -21.61 4.60 9.72
CA LYS A 226 -22.71 5.31 9.06
C LYS A 226 -22.36 6.75 8.68
N ASP A 227 -21.58 7.42 9.54
CA ASP A 227 -21.27 8.84 9.38
C ASP A 227 -19.93 9.08 8.66
N ARG A 228 -19.43 8.11 7.89
CA ARG A 228 -18.23 8.27 7.04
C ARG A 228 -18.49 9.28 5.94
N ASP A 229 -17.53 10.15 5.67
CA ASP A 229 -17.68 11.29 4.75
C ASP A 229 -16.54 11.43 3.72
N GLY A 230 -15.64 10.45 3.62
CA GLY A 230 -14.50 10.47 2.71
C GLY A 230 -13.22 9.95 3.35
N PHE A 231 -12.19 9.79 2.53
CA PHE A 231 -10.90 9.29 3.00
C PHE A 231 -10.02 10.39 3.61
N ILE A 232 -9.02 10.01 4.38
CA ILE A 232 -7.90 10.87 4.79
C ILE A 232 -6.69 10.54 3.93
N MET A 233 -6.03 11.54 3.34
CA MET A 233 -4.78 11.33 2.61
C MET A 233 -3.66 10.93 3.57
N GLY A 234 -2.89 9.91 3.20
CA GLY A 234 -1.68 9.49 3.89
C GLY A 234 -0.46 9.47 2.96
N GLU A 235 0.72 9.44 3.55
CA GLU A 235 1.99 9.16 2.87
C GLU A 235 2.63 7.92 3.47
N ALA A 236 3.24 7.08 2.67
CA ALA A 236 3.93 5.87 3.16
C ALA A 236 4.89 5.29 2.11
N SER A 237 5.75 4.40 2.58
CA SER A 237 6.43 3.42 1.74
C SER A 237 6.39 2.05 2.42
N GLY A 238 6.08 1.02 1.64
CA GLY A 238 6.25 -0.37 2.03
C GLY A 238 7.08 -1.11 1.00
N VAL A 239 7.92 -2.02 1.46
CA VAL A 239 8.81 -2.82 0.60
C VAL A 239 8.77 -4.26 1.05
N LEU A 240 8.62 -5.16 0.08
CA LEU A 240 8.77 -6.60 0.25
C LEU A 240 9.93 -7.10 -0.61
N VAL A 241 10.72 -8.00 -0.07
CA VAL A 241 11.64 -8.83 -0.82
C VAL A 241 10.91 -10.12 -1.16
N LEU A 242 10.51 -10.28 -2.42
CA LEU A 242 9.95 -11.52 -2.95
C LEU A 242 11.07 -12.38 -3.53
N GLU A 243 11.04 -13.66 -3.20
CA GLU A 243 12.10 -14.59 -3.57
C GLU A 243 11.53 -15.95 -3.96
N GLU A 244 12.17 -16.62 -4.91
CA GLU A 244 11.84 -17.99 -5.24
C GLU A 244 12.23 -18.92 -4.09
N LEU A 245 11.34 -19.83 -3.70
CA LEU A 245 11.46 -20.63 -2.47
C LEU A 245 12.76 -21.44 -2.39
N GLU A 246 13.14 -22.15 -3.46
CA GLU A 246 14.34 -22.99 -3.43
C GLU A 246 15.62 -22.14 -3.40
N HIS A 247 15.59 -20.94 -4.01
CA HIS A 247 16.65 -19.96 -3.88
C HIS A 247 16.76 -19.46 -2.42
N ALA A 248 15.64 -19.10 -1.78
CA ALA A 248 15.59 -18.66 -0.39
C ALA A 248 16.13 -19.73 0.56
N LYS A 249 15.69 -21.00 0.40
CA LYS A 249 16.18 -22.14 1.19
C LYS A 249 17.68 -22.35 1.01
N LYS A 250 18.17 -22.30 -0.23
CA LYS A 250 19.59 -22.53 -0.54
C LYS A 250 20.51 -21.51 0.16
N ARG A 251 20.10 -20.25 0.28
CA ARG A 251 20.88 -19.23 0.98
C ARG A 251 20.58 -19.12 2.48
N GLY A 252 19.64 -19.93 3.01
CA GLY A 252 19.25 -19.92 4.42
C GLY A 252 18.48 -18.66 4.83
N ALA A 253 17.67 -18.11 3.92
CA ALA A 253 16.88 -16.92 4.17
C ALA A 253 15.79 -17.19 5.22
N LYS A 254 15.47 -16.17 6.03
CA LYS A 254 14.23 -16.12 6.80
C LYS A 254 13.05 -16.07 5.84
N ILE A 255 12.01 -16.84 6.11
CA ILE A 255 10.77 -16.85 5.34
C ILE A 255 9.63 -16.41 6.24
N TYR A 256 8.95 -15.34 5.86
CA TYR A 256 7.79 -14.80 6.57
C TYR A 256 6.50 -15.55 6.21
N CYS A 257 6.23 -15.65 4.92
CA CYS A 257 5.03 -16.26 4.37
C CYS A 257 5.22 -16.57 2.88
N GLU A 258 4.21 -17.17 2.25
CA GLU A 258 4.12 -17.31 0.79
C GLU A 258 3.19 -16.25 0.21
N VAL A 259 3.53 -15.72 -0.96
CA VAL A 259 2.62 -14.98 -1.84
C VAL A 259 2.09 -15.99 -2.85
N VAL A 260 0.84 -16.41 -2.68
CA VAL A 260 0.31 -17.57 -3.39
C VAL A 260 -0.53 -17.23 -4.60
N GLY A 261 -1.14 -16.05 -4.63
CA GLY A 261 -1.96 -15.62 -5.75
C GLY A 261 -2.10 -14.13 -5.88
N GLY A 262 -2.39 -13.69 -7.08
CA GLY A 262 -2.65 -12.31 -7.44
C GLY A 262 -3.76 -12.19 -8.47
N GLY A 263 -4.45 -11.06 -8.46
CA GLY A 263 -5.47 -10.72 -9.43
C GLY A 263 -5.38 -9.27 -9.85
N ALA A 264 -5.69 -9.00 -11.11
CA ALA A 264 -5.84 -7.67 -11.67
C ALA A 264 -7.07 -7.65 -12.60
N THR A 265 -7.97 -6.71 -12.40
CA THR A 265 -9.18 -6.54 -13.23
C THR A 265 -9.52 -5.05 -13.40
N ALA A 266 -10.54 -4.77 -14.19
CA ALA A 266 -11.06 -3.42 -14.37
C ALA A 266 -12.57 -3.39 -14.14
N ASP A 267 -13.07 -2.28 -13.57
CA ASP A 267 -14.50 -2.02 -13.45
C ASP A 267 -15.17 -1.75 -14.81
N ALA A 268 -14.43 -1.10 -15.72
CA ALA A 268 -14.93 -0.64 -17.02
C ALA A 268 -16.27 0.13 -16.89
N TYR A 269 -16.40 0.97 -15.86
CA TYR A 269 -17.64 1.62 -15.47
C TYR A 269 -17.55 3.15 -15.42
N HIS A 270 -16.74 3.71 -14.51
CA HIS A 270 -16.61 5.14 -14.27
C HIS A 270 -15.19 5.53 -13.89
N LEU A 271 -14.83 6.82 -14.11
CA LEU A 271 -13.47 7.31 -13.83
C LEU A 271 -13.07 7.18 -12.35
N THR A 272 -14.00 7.43 -11.43
CA THR A 272 -13.71 7.50 -9.98
C THR A 272 -14.67 6.70 -9.11
N ALA A 273 -15.90 6.46 -9.57
CA ALA A 273 -16.89 5.70 -8.81
C ALA A 273 -16.74 4.19 -9.05
N PRO A 274 -16.84 3.35 -7.99
CA PRO A 274 -16.87 1.90 -8.15
C PRO A 274 -18.14 1.45 -8.87
N HIS A 275 -18.10 0.26 -9.47
CA HIS A 275 -19.33 -0.37 -9.98
C HIS A 275 -20.30 -0.61 -8.81
N PRO A 276 -21.59 -0.20 -8.88
CA PRO A 276 -22.53 -0.24 -7.74
C PRO A 276 -22.70 -1.63 -7.10
N GLU A 277 -22.57 -2.68 -7.91
CA GLU A 277 -22.65 -4.08 -7.45
C GLU A 277 -21.27 -4.68 -7.12
N GLY A 278 -20.22 -3.87 -7.07
CA GLY A 278 -18.87 -4.33 -6.77
C GLY A 278 -18.31 -5.34 -7.79
N LEU A 279 -18.71 -5.27 -9.06
CA LEU A 279 -18.38 -6.28 -10.07
C LEU A 279 -16.87 -6.47 -10.24
N GLY A 280 -16.10 -5.38 -10.37
CA GLY A 280 -14.65 -5.46 -10.52
C GLY A 280 -13.97 -5.99 -9.27
N ALA A 281 -14.39 -5.54 -8.08
CA ALA A 281 -13.93 -6.05 -6.79
C ALA A 281 -14.20 -7.55 -6.62
N LYS A 282 -15.40 -8.01 -7.00
CA LYS A 282 -15.74 -9.44 -7.05
C LYS A 282 -14.80 -10.20 -7.97
N ASN A 283 -14.65 -9.72 -9.21
CA ASN A 283 -13.88 -10.41 -10.23
C ASN A 283 -12.39 -10.51 -9.87
N VAL A 284 -11.82 -9.49 -9.23
CA VAL A 284 -10.40 -9.51 -8.83
C VAL A 284 -10.14 -10.50 -7.70
N MET A 285 -11.02 -10.61 -6.71
CA MET A 285 -10.93 -11.63 -5.66
C MET A 285 -11.02 -13.05 -6.24
N ILE A 286 -11.96 -13.28 -7.18
CA ILE A 286 -12.06 -14.58 -7.89
C ILE A 286 -10.79 -14.87 -8.69
N ALA A 287 -10.23 -13.87 -9.37
CA ALA A 287 -8.98 -14.04 -10.13
C ALA A 287 -7.81 -14.42 -9.21
N ALA A 288 -7.66 -13.75 -8.07
CA ALA A 288 -6.62 -14.05 -7.09
C ALA A 288 -6.78 -15.45 -6.47
N LEU A 289 -7.99 -15.86 -6.10
CA LEU A 289 -8.29 -17.21 -5.60
C LEU A 289 -7.96 -18.28 -6.64
N ARG A 290 -8.29 -18.02 -7.90
CA ARG A 290 -7.95 -18.93 -9.02
C ARG A 290 -6.45 -19.06 -9.22
N ASP A 291 -5.70 -17.94 -9.21
CA ASP A 291 -4.24 -17.96 -9.34
C ASP A 291 -3.58 -18.71 -8.18
N ALA A 292 -4.11 -18.54 -6.97
CA ALA A 292 -3.66 -19.25 -5.76
C ALA A 292 -4.07 -20.73 -5.74
N ASN A 293 -4.96 -21.19 -6.63
CA ASN A 293 -5.62 -22.50 -6.56
C ASN A 293 -6.29 -22.75 -5.18
N MET A 294 -6.96 -21.72 -4.66
CA MET A 294 -7.63 -21.72 -3.35
C MET A 294 -9.14 -21.56 -3.48
N GLN A 295 -9.87 -22.08 -2.48
CA GLN A 295 -11.31 -21.85 -2.35
C GLN A 295 -11.56 -20.64 -1.44
N PRO A 296 -12.72 -19.97 -1.55
CA PRO A 296 -13.11 -18.91 -0.62
C PRO A 296 -12.98 -19.32 0.86
N SER A 297 -13.29 -20.57 1.20
CA SER A 297 -13.19 -21.12 2.56
C SER A 297 -11.77 -21.21 3.12
N ASP A 298 -10.75 -21.06 2.30
CA ASP A 298 -9.35 -21.10 2.73
C ASP A 298 -8.85 -19.75 3.26
N ILE A 299 -9.62 -18.67 3.06
CA ILE A 299 -9.27 -17.32 3.53
C ILE A 299 -9.84 -17.09 4.94
N ASP A 300 -9.02 -16.60 5.84
CA ASP A 300 -9.38 -16.27 7.22
C ASP A 300 -9.57 -14.77 7.45
N TYR A 301 -8.86 -13.93 6.71
CA TYR A 301 -8.85 -12.48 6.87
C TYR A 301 -8.84 -11.75 5.53
N ILE A 302 -9.60 -10.67 5.42
CA ILE A 302 -9.60 -9.73 4.31
C ILE A 302 -9.22 -8.34 4.83
N ASN A 303 -8.07 -7.81 4.35
CA ASN A 303 -7.74 -6.40 4.46
C ASN A 303 -8.38 -5.70 3.25
N THR A 304 -9.33 -4.86 3.51
CA THR A 304 -10.15 -4.25 2.48
C THR A 304 -9.55 -2.96 1.92
N HIS A 305 -10.00 -2.57 0.75
CA HIS A 305 -9.75 -1.22 0.28
C HIS A 305 -10.36 -0.18 1.20
N GLY A 306 -11.60 -0.36 1.65
CA GLY A 306 -12.25 0.33 2.78
C GLY A 306 -11.80 1.77 3.04
N THR A 307 -12.07 2.69 2.12
CA THR A 307 -11.53 4.06 2.16
C THR A 307 -12.32 5.02 3.04
N SER A 308 -13.36 4.58 3.72
CA SER A 308 -14.29 5.46 4.45
C SER A 308 -15.13 6.35 3.52
N THR A 309 -15.35 5.89 2.29
CA THR A 309 -16.25 6.55 1.34
C THR A 309 -17.61 5.85 1.31
N PRO A 310 -18.74 6.60 1.26
CA PRO A 310 -20.07 5.99 1.31
C PRO A 310 -20.26 4.88 0.28
N LEU A 311 -19.96 5.13 -1.00
CA LEU A 311 -20.20 4.18 -2.08
C LEU A 311 -19.16 3.05 -2.14
N GLY A 312 -17.89 3.36 -1.85
CA GLY A 312 -16.79 2.39 -1.95
C GLY A 312 -16.95 1.25 -0.96
N ASP A 313 -17.23 1.58 0.29
CA ASP A 313 -17.35 0.59 1.36
C ASP A 313 -18.55 -0.34 1.14
N ILE A 314 -19.69 0.20 0.64
CA ILE A 314 -20.87 -0.62 0.31
C ILE A 314 -20.58 -1.57 -0.87
N ALA A 315 -19.97 -1.07 -1.95
CA ALA A 315 -19.69 -1.89 -3.13
C ALA A 315 -18.71 -3.03 -2.81
N GLU A 316 -17.71 -2.77 -1.97
CA GLU A 316 -16.74 -3.79 -1.57
C GLU A 316 -17.38 -4.88 -0.69
N THR A 317 -18.25 -4.51 0.26
CA THR A 317 -18.95 -5.50 1.11
C THR A 317 -19.88 -6.38 0.32
N LYS A 318 -20.60 -5.84 -0.68
CA LYS A 318 -21.39 -6.63 -1.64
C LYS A 318 -20.53 -7.62 -2.41
N ALA A 319 -19.35 -7.18 -2.87
CA ALA A 319 -18.41 -8.05 -3.58
C ALA A 319 -17.91 -9.19 -2.69
N ILE A 320 -17.54 -8.89 -1.43
CA ILE A 320 -17.10 -9.91 -0.45
C ILE A 320 -18.21 -10.95 -0.22
N THR A 321 -19.44 -10.53 0.08
CA THR A 321 -20.54 -11.47 0.27
C THR A 321 -20.84 -12.30 -0.98
N ALA A 322 -20.71 -11.70 -2.17
CA ALA A 322 -20.92 -12.42 -3.43
C ALA A 322 -19.83 -13.46 -3.75
N VAL A 323 -18.59 -13.26 -3.29
CA VAL A 323 -17.48 -14.22 -3.48
C VAL A 323 -17.47 -15.30 -2.42
N PHE A 324 -17.65 -14.93 -1.16
CA PHE A 324 -17.45 -15.82 -0.01
C PHE A 324 -18.73 -16.50 0.49
N GLY A 325 -19.93 -16.04 0.03
CA GLY A 325 -21.21 -16.62 0.44
C GLY A 325 -21.34 -16.68 1.96
N GLU A 326 -21.81 -17.82 2.51
CA GLU A 326 -21.93 -18.01 3.97
C GLU A 326 -20.59 -17.91 4.70
N HIS A 327 -19.47 -18.21 4.04
CA HIS A 327 -18.14 -18.07 4.65
C HIS A 327 -17.79 -16.62 4.97
N ALA A 328 -18.37 -15.62 4.29
CA ALA A 328 -18.18 -14.20 4.59
C ALA A 328 -18.45 -13.86 6.07
N TYR A 329 -19.40 -14.53 6.70
CA TYR A 329 -19.76 -14.32 8.11
C TYR A 329 -18.81 -14.99 9.09
N SER A 330 -17.88 -15.80 8.60
CA SER A 330 -16.82 -16.43 9.37
C SER A 330 -15.46 -15.74 9.21
N LEU A 331 -15.35 -14.79 8.29
CA LEU A 331 -14.12 -14.01 8.06
C LEU A 331 -13.95 -12.91 9.11
N ASN A 332 -12.69 -12.52 9.37
CA ASN A 332 -12.42 -11.18 9.82
C ASN A 332 -12.22 -10.27 8.60
N ILE A 333 -12.81 -9.10 8.65
CA ILE A 333 -12.67 -8.04 7.67
C ILE A 333 -12.14 -6.81 8.42
N SER A 334 -11.13 -6.11 7.90
CA SER A 334 -10.76 -4.82 8.45
C SER A 334 -10.18 -3.88 7.41
N SER A 335 -10.32 -2.57 7.63
CA SER A 335 -9.62 -1.53 6.90
C SER A 335 -8.59 -0.85 7.79
N THR A 336 -7.32 -1.10 7.52
CA THR A 336 -6.20 -0.43 8.21
C THR A 336 -6.07 1.05 7.80
N LYS A 337 -6.78 1.50 6.75
CA LYS A 337 -6.88 2.92 6.39
C LYS A 337 -7.56 3.77 7.46
N SER A 338 -8.30 3.15 8.38
CA SER A 338 -8.79 3.84 9.57
C SER A 338 -7.67 4.42 10.43
N MET A 339 -6.46 3.83 10.36
CA MET A 339 -5.27 4.20 11.12
C MET A 339 -4.23 4.94 10.27
N THR A 340 -3.92 4.42 9.08
CA THR A 340 -2.87 4.96 8.20
C THR A 340 -3.34 6.09 7.29
N GLY A 341 -4.65 6.31 7.17
CA GLY A 341 -5.20 7.03 6.03
C GLY A 341 -5.01 6.27 4.71
N HIS A 342 -5.37 6.88 3.62
CA HIS A 342 -5.22 6.33 2.28
C HIS A 342 -3.88 6.78 1.67
N CYS A 343 -2.90 5.89 1.65
CA CYS A 343 -1.55 6.17 1.14
C CYS A 343 -1.43 5.95 -0.39
N LEU A 344 -2.54 6.08 -1.12
CA LEU A 344 -2.63 6.03 -2.59
C LEU A 344 -1.82 4.86 -3.19
N GLY A 345 -0.81 5.15 -4.03
CA GLY A 345 -0.01 4.13 -4.68
C GLY A 345 0.78 3.21 -3.74
N ALA A 346 1.03 3.63 -2.50
CA ALA A 346 1.67 2.82 -1.47
C ALA A 346 0.67 2.00 -0.63
N ALA A 347 -0.64 2.24 -0.75
CA ALA A 347 -1.64 1.62 0.12
C ALA A 347 -1.56 0.09 0.11
N GLY A 348 -1.54 -0.53 -1.07
CA GLY A 348 -1.60 -1.98 -1.20
C GLY A 348 -0.43 -2.72 -0.53
N VAL A 349 0.77 -2.18 -0.57
CA VAL A 349 1.92 -2.86 0.03
C VAL A 349 1.91 -2.75 1.56
N ILE A 350 1.54 -1.60 2.14
CA ILE A 350 1.45 -1.50 3.61
C ILE A 350 0.31 -2.38 4.14
N GLU A 351 -0.76 -2.53 3.39
CA GLU A 351 -1.88 -3.43 3.70
C GLU A 351 -1.51 -4.90 3.55
N ALA A 352 -0.72 -5.25 2.52
CA ALA A 352 -0.15 -6.59 2.39
C ALA A 352 0.80 -6.91 3.57
N ILE A 353 1.60 -5.94 4.04
CA ILE A 353 2.43 -6.09 5.25
C ILE A 353 1.55 -6.36 6.48
N ALA A 354 0.41 -5.67 6.64
CA ALA A 354 -0.55 -5.96 7.70
C ALA A 354 -1.13 -7.39 7.60
N CYS A 355 -1.45 -7.86 6.39
CA CYS A 355 -1.86 -9.25 6.14
C CYS A 355 -0.76 -10.26 6.50
N ILE A 356 0.50 -10.00 6.10
CA ILE A 356 1.65 -10.85 6.43
C ILE A 356 1.82 -10.94 7.94
N GLN A 357 1.78 -9.82 8.64
CA GLN A 357 1.89 -9.80 10.09
C GLN A 357 0.73 -10.51 10.77
N SER A 358 -0.49 -10.41 10.22
CA SER A 358 -1.65 -11.16 10.73
C SER A 358 -1.49 -12.67 10.58
N VAL A 359 -0.95 -13.13 9.45
CA VAL A 359 -0.64 -14.56 9.20
C VAL A 359 0.43 -15.10 10.16
N ILE A 360 1.42 -14.28 10.52
CA ILE A 360 2.51 -14.69 11.41
C ILE A 360 2.05 -14.72 12.87
N ASN A 361 1.31 -13.70 13.30
CA ASN A 361 1.01 -13.47 14.71
C ASN A 361 -0.37 -13.99 15.15
N ASP A 362 -1.20 -14.47 14.21
CA ASP A 362 -2.57 -14.92 14.47
C ASP A 362 -3.42 -13.83 15.18
N ILE A 363 -3.27 -12.58 14.71
CA ILE A 363 -4.00 -11.39 15.17
C ILE A 363 -4.45 -10.59 13.96
N VAL A 364 -5.73 -10.17 13.95
CA VAL A 364 -6.28 -9.28 12.93
C VAL A 364 -6.35 -7.85 13.49
N PRO A 365 -5.73 -6.85 12.83
CA PRO A 365 -5.81 -5.45 13.25
C PRO A 365 -7.23 -4.90 13.08
N PRO A 366 -7.63 -3.89 13.91
CA PRO A 366 -9.00 -3.37 13.87
C PRO A 366 -9.25 -2.42 12.70
N THR A 367 -10.53 -2.25 12.37
CA THR A 367 -11.07 -1.02 11.81
C THR A 367 -11.44 -0.12 12.99
N ILE A 368 -10.72 0.97 13.20
CA ILE A 368 -11.02 1.92 14.29
C ILE A 368 -12.09 2.94 13.87
N ASN A 369 -12.61 3.68 14.86
CA ASN A 369 -13.56 4.79 14.66
C ASN A 369 -14.97 4.36 14.24
N HIS A 370 -15.38 3.16 14.60
CA HIS A 370 -16.77 2.76 14.45
C HIS A 370 -17.58 3.23 15.67
N PHE A 371 -18.61 4.02 15.43
CA PHE A 371 -19.51 4.61 16.42
C PHE A 371 -20.97 4.27 16.15
N THR A 372 -21.36 4.14 14.88
CA THR A 372 -22.76 3.98 14.46
C THR A 372 -22.86 2.97 13.33
N ASP A 373 -23.70 1.94 13.52
CA ASP A 373 -23.98 0.95 12.50
C ASP A 373 -24.65 1.59 11.26
N ASP A 374 -24.15 1.21 10.09
CA ASP A 374 -24.75 1.59 8.81
C ASP A 374 -25.80 0.58 8.39
N PRO A 375 -27.08 0.95 8.26
CA PRO A 375 -28.14 0.03 7.88
C PRO A 375 -28.03 -0.50 6.44
N GLU A 376 -27.17 0.11 5.60
CA GLU A 376 -26.91 -0.39 4.23
C GLU A 376 -25.87 -1.51 4.21
N LEU A 377 -25.22 -1.80 5.32
CA LEU A 377 -24.24 -2.88 5.47
C LEU A 377 -24.85 -4.09 6.19
N ASP A 378 -24.41 -5.29 5.83
CA ASP A 378 -24.85 -6.50 6.54
C ASP A 378 -24.14 -6.59 7.91
N GLY A 379 -24.87 -6.32 8.98
CA GLY A 379 -24.39 -6.34 10.37
C GLY A 379 -23.90 -7.72 10.87
N ARG A 380 -24.05 -8.79 10.07
CA ARG A 380 -23.48 -10.10 10.40
C ARG A 380 -22.00 -10.21 10.05
N LEU A 381 -21.48 -9.30 9.21
CA LEU A 381 -20.06 -9.27 8.85
C LEU A 381 -19.20 -8.80 10.02
N ASN A 382 -18.09 -9.49 10.25
CA ASN A 382 -17.15 -9.12 11.32
C ASN A 382 -16.10 -8.13 10.78
N PHE A 383 -16.38 -6.84 10.84
CA PHE A 383 -15.48 -5.76 10.44
C PHE A 383 -14.31 -5.51 11.42
N THR A 384 -14.16 -6.34 12.42
CA THR A 384 -13.11 -6.23 13.44
C THR A 384 -13.07 -4.84 14.09
N PHE A 385 -14.24 -4.32 14.48
CA PHE A 385 -14.37 -2.94 14.95
C PHE A 385 -13.61 -2.65 16.24
N ASN A 386 -12.88 -1.54 16.24
CA ASN A 386 -12.25 -0.82 17.35
C ASN A 386 -11.20 -1.60 18.15
N LYS A 387 -11.12 -2.92 18.07
CA LYS A 387 -10.15 -3.74 18.79
C LYS A 387 -9.62 -4.88 17.92
N ALA A 388 -8.32 -5.09 17.96
CA ALA A 388 -7.70 -6.24 17.32
C ALA A 388 -8.29 -7.55 17.86
N GLN A 389 -8.43 -8.54 16.99
CA GLN A 389 -8.98 -9.86 17.35
C GLN A 389 -7.94 -10.95 17.15
N LYS A 390 -7.75 -11.79 18.19
CA LYS A 390 -6.96 -13.01 18.06
C LYS A 390 -7.73 -14.03 17.24
N ARG A 391 -7.08 -14.56 16.23
CA ARG A 391 -7.63 -15.58 15.35
C ARG A 391 -6.50 -16.29 14.63
N THR A 392 -6.58 -17.59 14.46
CA THR A 392 -5.67 -18.30 13.56
C THR A 392 -5.90 -17.80 12.13
N VAL A 393 -4.84 -17.25 11.51
CA VAL A 393 -4.85 -16.73 10.15
C VAL A 393 -3.89 -17.57 9.32
N ASN A 394 -4.40 -18.53 8.56
CA ASN A 394 -3.60 -19.34 7.65
C ASN A 394 -3.40 -18.63 6.31
N ALA A 395 -4.41 -17.88 5.85
CA ALA A 395 -4.33 -17.09 4.64
C ALA A 395 -5.10 -15.77 4.80
N ALA A 396 -4.53 -14.71 4.24
CA ALA A 396 -5.12 -13.38 4.20
C ALA A 396 -5.13 -12.84 2.77
N LEU A 397 -6.16 -12.07 2.45
CA LEU A 397 -6.39 -11.45 1.17
C LEU A 397 -6.38 -9.93 1.35
N SER A 398 -5.66 -9.19 0.50
CA SER A 398 -5.64 -7.73 0.48
C SER A 398 -6.19 -7.19 -0.83
N ASN A 399 -7.17 -6.29 -0.74
CA ASN A 399 -7.82 -5.64 -1.87
C ASN A 399 -7.37 -4.19 -2.02
N THR A 400 -7.13 -3.76 -3.25
CA THR A 400 -6.95 -2.33 -3.58
C THR A 400 -7.69 -1.98 -4.85
N PHE A 401 -8.44 -0.87 -4.81
CA PHE A 401 -9.22 -0.37 -5.94
C PHE A 401 -8.79 1.06 -6.25
N GLY A 402 -8.44 1.34 -7.50
CA GLY A 402 -7.91 2.62 -7.94
C GLY A 402 -8.83 3.37 -8.89
N PHE A 403 -8.72 4.69 -8.92
CA PHE A 403 -9.33 5.52 -9.95
C PHE A 403 -8.93 5.03 -11.34
N GLY A 404 -9.83 5.14 -12.32
CA GLY A 404 -9.71 4.47 -13.62
C GLY A 404 -10.34 3.06 -13.61
N GLY A 405 -10.90 2.62 -12.46
CA GLY A 405 -11.49 1.31 -12.29
C GLY A 405 -10.46 0.18 -12.17
N HIS A 406 -9.25 0.49 -11.74
CA HIS A 406 -8.19 -0.51 -11.53
C HIS A 406 -8.44 -1.29 -10.24
N ASN A 407 -8.55 -2.60 -10.33
CA ASN A 407 -8.70 -3.48 -9.18
C ASN A 407 -7.52 -4.44 -9.11
N ALA A 408 -6.91 -4.54 -7.94
CA ALA A 408 -5.83 -5.49 -7.65
C ALA A 408 -6.08 -6.20 -6.32
N CYS A 409 -5.66 -7.46 -6.26
CA CYS A 409 -5.80 -8.30 -5.08
C CYS A 409 -4.57 -9.20 -4.95
N VAL A 410 -4.09 -9.39 -3.73
CA VAL A 410 -2.99 -10.33 -3.43
C VAL A 410 -3.39 -11.23 -2.26
N ILE A 411 -2.97 -12.50 -2.32
CA ILE A 411 -3.18 -13.49 -1.25
C ILE A 411 -1.83 -13.91 -0.70
N VAL A 412 -1.70 -13.80 0.62
CA VAL A 412 -0.57 -14.30 1.39
C VAL A 412 -1.00 -15.45 2.29
N LYS A 413 -0.12 -16.43 2.47
CA LYS A 413 -0.42 -17.67 3.19
C LYS A 413 0.72 -18.02 4.13
N LYS A 414 0.38 -18.61 5.27
CA LYS A 414 1.35 -19.14 6.25
C LYS A 414 2.27 -20.14 5.55
N TYR A 415 3.58 -19.89 5.64
CA TYR A 415 4.57 -20.80 5.06
C TYR A 415 4.55 -22.14 5.80
N LYS A 416 4.59 -23.21 5.03
CA LYS A 416 4.77 -24.59 5.50
C LYS A 416 5.81 -25.26 4.63
N ASP A 417 6.81 -25.88 5.27
CA ASP A 417 7.87 -26.68 4.59
C ASP A 417 7.31 -27.78 3.70
#